data_7022bb09e0c6493d668666f51fd6e950
#
_entry.id   7022bb09e0c6493d668666f51fd6e950
#
_cell.length_a   1.000
_cell.length_b   1.000
_cell.length_c   1.000
_cell.angle_alpha   90.00
_cell.angle_beta   90.00
_cell.angle_gamma   90.00
#
_symmetry.space_group_name_H-M   'P 1'
#
loop_
_entity.id
_entity.type
_entity.pdbx_description
1 polymer ?
#
loop_
_entity_poly.entity_id
_entity_poly.type
_entity_poly.pdbx_seq_one_letter_code
_entity_poly.pdbx_strand_id
1 'polypeptide(L)'
;MKDQFASYFEKPEFKRTLAHYEEMLSSGDTRYFEATELTEIAEYYAMNGDSQRAEAALDYALRLHPDNLDALIFKARARLINGHLNEAFNIAETITDQHDREVLFLKAELALANRQHSIADNILRAMIEGEGHEAETYADIIDLLVDNKQTDMANDWLEEALARHPRKQILMESAAYSYAQQERFDEAIEQYNQLLDMDAYSALYWEELGKIHFLREEYDKAIDAFEFAIAINGDSSYYSIYAAANSYFNIGNYERALEYYQRLHKVYPETVDPLFHMGMCCVNSGDDDQAMEYFTQALATVADGSEEQAQIYSQLSLIFSRKTQHEKAISYVDEALKIFPDNTELIIMKGHEMLCQGRYDESTEIFLDALTMNSQHVERSLFLIGVSMLENNYYEMSYHILRLLKENPAIEDELLYPYLCLCEWVLRESSFKSTLATSLSISPRKTYEIFNLPATQGESVDAMIERLNTINQSQSAV
;
A
#
# COMPACT_ATOMS: atom_id res chain seq x y z
N MET A 1 -16.67 -8.14 5.62
CA MET A 1 -17.55 -8.34 4.44
C MET A 1 -16.80 -8.87 3.19
N LYS A 2 -15.64 -8.32 2.77
CA LYS A 2 -14.92 -8.80 1.56
C LYS A 2 -14.59 -10.29 1.56
N ASP A 3 -14.21 -10.89 2.69
CA ASP A 3 -13.82 -12.32 2.76
C ASP A 3 -15.00 -13.29 2.66
N GLN A 4 -16.18 -12.90 3.12
CA GLN A 4 -17.39 -13.72 2.94
C GLN A 4 -17.85 -13.76 1.47
N PHE A 5 -17.72 -12.65 0.75
CA PHE A 5 -18.00 -12.57 -0.68
C PHE A 5 -16.96 -13.33 -1.52
N ALA A 6 -15.66 -13.24 -1.18
CA ALA A 6 -14.62 -14.00 -1.87
C ALA A 6 -14.88 -15.52 -1.81
N SER A 7 -15.30 -16.04 -0.66
CA SER A 7 -15.67 -17.47 -0.52
C SER A 7 -16.93 -17.86 -1.32
N TYR A 8 -17.84 -16.91 -1.55
CA TYR A 8 -19.03 -17.15 -2.36
C TYR A 8 -18.69 -17.32 -3.84
N PHE A 9 -17.81 -16.50 -4.38
CA PHE A 9 -17.39 -16.54 -5.78
C PHE A 9 -16.56 -17.79 -6.12
N GLU A 10 -16.02 -18.46 -5.11
CA GLU A 10 -15.35 -19.77 -5.29
C GLU A 10 -16.32 -20.95 -5.41
N LYS A 11 -17.62 -20.78 -5.09
CA LYS A 11 -18.60 -21.86 -5.17
C LYS A 11 -18.79 -22.36 -6.59
N PRO A 12 -18.93 -23.70 -6.79
CA PRO A 12 -19.12 -24.27 -8.12
C PRO A 12 -20.39 -23.77 -8.84
N GLU A 13 -21.40 -23.30 -8.08
CA GLU A 13 -22.64 -22.75 -8.61
C GLU A 13 -22.37 -21.42 -9.29
N PHE A 14 -21.74 -20.49 -8.58
CA PHE A 14 -21.37 -19.19 -9.14
C PHE A 14 -20.42 -19.34 -10.35
N LYS A 15 -19.38 -20.17 -10.26
CA LYS A 15 -18.44 -20.42 -11.38
C LYS A 15 -19.14 -20.96 -12.63
N ARG A 16 -20.20 -21.76 -12.47
CA ARG A 16 -21.02 -22.23 -13.62
C ARG A 16 -21.83 -21.09 -14.21
N THR A 17 -22.47 -20.27 -13.40
CA THR A 17 -23.25 -19.12 -13.86
C THR A 17 -22.36 -18.12 -14.59
N LEU A 18 -21.18 -17.81 -14.03
CA LEU A 18 -20.20 -16.95 -14.67
C LEU A 18 -19.73 -17.51 -16.02
N ALA A 19 -19.38 -18.80 -16.09
CA ALA A 19 -18.97 -19.43 -17.36
C ALA A 19 -20.08 -19.40 -18.41
N HIS A 20 -21.36 -19.60 -18.03
CA HIS A 20 -22.50 -19.47 -18.94
C HIS A 20 -22.67 -18.03 -19.46
N TYR A 21 -22.42 -17.03 -18.60
CA TYR A 21 -22.47 -15.63 -19.00
C TYR A 21 -21.33 -15.27 -19.96
N GLU A 22 -20.12 -15.71 -19.72
CA GLU A 22 -18.97 -15.50 -20.60
C GLU A 22 -19.11 -16.22 -21.94
N GLU A 23 -19.68 -17.45 -21.95
CA GLU A 23 -20.00 -18.16 -23.18
C GLU A 23 -21.06 -17.40 -24.01
N MET A 24 -22.07 -16.85 -23.34
CA MET A 24 -23.08 -16.00 -23.99
C MET A 24 -22.44 -14.78 -24.66
N LEU A 25 -21.55 -14.08 -23.95
CA LEU A 25 -20.84 -12.92 -24.50
C LEU A 25 -20.00 -13.30 -25.74
N SER A 26 -19.32 -14.45 -25.71
CA SER A 26 -18.45 -14.91 -26.77
C SER A 26 -19.23 -15.41 -28.02
N SER A 27 -20.39 -16.03 -27.80
CA SER A 27 -21.25 -16.56 -28.90
C SER A 27 -22.14 -15.50 -29.52
N GLY A 28 -22.38 -14.37 -28.84
CA GLY A 28 -23.34 -13.35 -29.25
C GLY A 28 -24.81 -13.78 -29.09
N ASP A 29 -25.05 -14.90 -28.42
CA ASP A 29 -26.40 -15.36 -28.11
C ASP A 29 -27.06 -14.51 -27.02
N THR A 30 -28.38 -14.62 -26.90
CA THR A 30 -29.13 -14.04 -25.77
C THR A 30 -29.62 -15.18 -24.88
N ARG A 31 -29.26 -15.16 -23.61
CA ARG A 31 -29.69 -16.15 -22.61
C ARG A 31 -30.42 -15.46 -21.47
N TYR A 32 -31.39 -16.12 -20.89
CA TYR A 32 -32.04 -15.61 -19.70
C TYR A 32 -31.18 -15.91 -18.46
N PHE A 33 -31.06 -14.91 -17.60
CA PHE A 33 -30.48 -14.99 -16.26
C PHE A 33 -31.42 -14.31 -15.27
N GLU A 34 -31.45 -14.79 -14.05
CA GLU A 34 -32.11 -14.08 -12.97
C GLU A 34 -31.35 -12.78 -12.65
N ALA A 35 -32.06 -11.79 -12.13
CA ALA A 35 -31.45 -10.50 -11.81
C ALA A 35 -30.33 -10.63 -10.79
N THR A 36 -30.52 -11.47 -9.77
CA THR A 36 -29.52 -11.75 -8.72
C THR A 36 -28.26 -12.37 -9.29
N GLU A 37 -28.37 -13.29 -10.26
CA GLU A 37 -27.21 -13.90 -10.91
C GLU A 37 -26.35 -12.85 -11.65
N LEU A 38 -26.99 -11.90 -12.31
CA LEU A 38 -26.28 -10.84 -13.04
C LEU A 38 -25.71 -9.76 -12.13
N THR A 39 -26.36 -9.44 -11.01
CA THR A 39 -25.80 -8.53 -10.00
C THR A 39 -24.59 -9.16 -9.30
N GLU A 40 -24.63 -10.45 -8.95
CA GLU A 40 -23.48 -11.18 -8.43
C GLU A 40 -22.30 -11.24 -9.39
N ILE A 41 -22.56 -11.43 -10.71
CA ILE A 41 -21.54 -11.36 -11.75
C ILE A 41 -20.94 -9.94 -11.86
N ALA A 42 -21.77 -8.91 -11.75
CA ALA A 42 -21.31 -7.52 -11.77
C ALA A 42 -20.43 -7.21 -10.53
N GLU A 43 -20.82 -7.68 -9.35
CA GLU A 43 -20.02 -7.57 -8.12
C GLU A 43 -18.67 -8.27 -8.27
N TYR A 44 -18.67 -9.49 -8.80
CA TYR A 44 -17.45 -10.24 -9.07
C TYR A 44 -16.48 -9.45 -9.96
N TYR A 45 -16.96 -8.92 -11.09
CA TYR A 45 -16.11 -8.12 -11.97
C TYR A 45 -15.64 -6.81 -11.32
N ALA A 46 -16.50 -6.14 -10.56
CA ALA A 46 -16.14 -4.92 -9.84
C ALA A 46 -15.05 -5.17 -8.78
N MET A 47 -15.16 -6.27 -8.02
CA MET A 47 -14.15 -6.68 -7.04
C MET A 47 -12.80 -7.01 -7.68
N ASN A 48 -12.80 -7.53 -8.91
CA ASN A 48 -11.59 -7.81 -9.68
C ASN A 48 -11.08 -6.61 -10.50
N GLY A 49 -11.65 -5.41 -10.29
CA GLY A 49 -11.23 -4.18 -10.95
C GLY A 49 -11.71 -4.03 -12.40
N ASP A 50 -12.51 -4.96 -12.92
CA ASP A 50 -13.05 -4.90 -14.29
C ASP A 50 -14.39 -4.15 -14.30
N SER A 51 -14.32 -2.83 -14.14
CA SER A 51 -15.49 -1.96 -14.15
C SER A 51 -16.29 -2.03 -15.45
N GLN A 52 -15.62 -2.31 -16.59
CA GLN A 52 -16.29 -2.37 -17.87
C GLN A 52 -17.18 -3.62 -17.98
N ARG A 53 -16.70 -4.79 -17.54
CA ARG A 53 -17.51 -6.01 -17.52
C ARG A 53 -18.58 -5.95 -16.46
N ALA A 54 -18.30 -5.34 -15.30
CA ALA A 54 -19.31 -5.09 -14.28
C ALA A 54 -20.49 -4.26 -14.82
N GLU A 55 -20.20 -3.15 -15.50
CA GLU A 55 -21.23 -2.31 -16.10
C GLU A 55 -22.03 -3.06 -17.20
N ALA A 56 -21.36 -3.85 -18.04
CA ALA A 56 -22.03 -4.65 -19.07
C ALA A 56 -22.99 -5.69 -18.48
N ALA A 57 -22.63 -6.31 -17.34
CA ALA A 57 -23.49 -7.25 -16.62
C ALA A 57 -24.73 -6.55 -16.03
N LEU A 58 -24.57 -5.37 -15.42
CA LEU A 58 -25.68 -4.56 -14.93
C LEU A 58 -26.60 -4.08 -16.03
N ASP A 59 -26.05 -3.64 -17.16
CA ASP A 59 -26.86 -3.24 -18.33
C ASP A 59 -27.65 -4.42 -18.89
N TYR A 60 -27.08 -5.62 -18.81
CA TYR A 60 -27.80 -6.82 -19.22
C TYR A 60 -28.88 -7.19 -18.20
N ALA A 61 -28.60 -7.08 -16.91
CA ALA A 61 -29.59 -7.27 -15.85
C ALA A 61 -30.81 -6.35 -16.04
N LEU A 62 -30.57 -5.06 -16.24
CA LEU A 62 -31.64 -4.07 -16.41
C LEU A 62 -32.37 -4.16 -17.76
N ARG A 63 -31.79 -4.79 -18.77
CA ARG A 63 -32.52 -5.13 -20.01
C ARG A 63 -33.53 -6.23 -19.80
N LEU A 64 -33.18 -7.25 -19.01
CA LEU A 64 -34.06 -8.38 -18.69
C LEU A 64 -35.07 -8.03 -17.60
N HIS A 65 -34.63 -7.27 -16.62
CA HIS A 65 -35.35 -6.92 -15.39
C HIS A 65 -35.25 -5.40 -15.14
N PRO A 66 -35.99 -4.56 -15.87
CA PRO A 66 -35.84 -3.09 -15.84
C PRO A 66 -36.07 -2.46 -14.47
N ASP A 67 -36.92 -3.07 -13.64
CA ASP A 67 -37.32 -2.57 -12.33
C ASP A 67 -36.61 -3.31 -11.17
N ASN A 68 -35.54 -4.07 -11.46
CA ASN A 68 -34.82 -4.77 -10.40
C ASN A 68 -34.08 -3.79 -9.50
N LEU A 69 -34.44 -3.82 -8.22
CA LEU A 69 -33.99 -2.89 -7.21
C LEU A 69 -32.47 -2.94 -7.02
N ASP A 70 -31.93 -4.14 -6.78
CA ASP A 70 -30.51 -4.34 -6.51
C ASP A 70 -29.62 -3.88 -7.68
N ALA A 71 -30.01 -4.22 -8.90
CA ALA A 71 -29.30 -3.79 -10.11
C ALA A 71 -29.32 -2.26 -10.29
N LEU A 72 -30.46 -1.60 -9.99
CA LEU A 72 -30.57 -0.14 -10.06
C LEU A 72 -29.72 0.54 -8.98
N ILE A 73 -29.75 0.05 -7.75
CA ILE A 73 -28.93 0.57 -6.63
C ILE A 73 -27.45 0.41 -6.96
N PHE A 74 -27.05 -0.80 -7.36
CA PHE A 74 -25.65 -1.06 -7.72
C PHE A 74 -25.16 -0.15 -8.85
N LYS A 75 -25.99 0.03 -9.90
CA LYS A 75 -25.67 0.93 -11.00
C LYS A 75 -25.56 2.39 -10.55
N ALA A 76 -26.45 2.84 -9.68
CA ALA A 76 -26.40 4.21 -9.13
C ALA A 76 -25.12 4.43 -8.32
N ARG A 77 -24.76 3.47 -7.42
CA ARG A 77 -23.50 3.52 -6.67
C ARG A 77 -22.26 3.48 -7.57
N ALA A 78 -22.26 2.65 -8.61
CA ALA A 78 -21.16 2.62 -9.58
C ALA A 78 -20.99 3.98 -10.30
N ARG A 79 -22.09 4.64 -10.69
CA ARG A 79 -22.06 5.99 -11.27
C ARG A 79 -21.56 7.03 -10.28
N LEU A 80 -21.96 6.91 -9.01
CA LEU A 80 -21.49 7.79 -7.92
C LEU A 80 -19.98 7.69 -7.72
N ILE A 81 -19.45 6.47 -7.62
CA ILE A 81 -18.01 6.21 -7.46
C ILE A 81 -17.20 6.79 -8.63
N ASN A 82 -17.72 6.69 -9.86
CA ASN A 82 -17.09 7.23 -11.06
C ASN A 82 -17.27 8.76 -11.22
N GLY A 83 -17.85 9.45 -10.24
CA GLY A 83 -18.05 10.90 -10.25
C GLY A 83 -19.23 11.39 -11.08
N HIS A 84 -20.07 10.50 -11.60
CA HIS A 84 -21.23 10.83 -12.44
C HIS A 84 -22.49 11.05 -11.59
N LEU A 85 -22.41 12.01 -10.66
CA LEU A 85 -23.44 12.26 -9.64
C LEU A 85 -24.85 12.47 -10.23
N ASN A 86 -24.97 13.24 -11.32
CA ASN A 86 -26.29 13.48 -11.95
C ASN A 86 -26.94 12.21 -12.52
N GLU A 87 -26.13 11.31 -13.09
CA GLU A 87 -26.62 10.04 -13.59
C GLU A 87 -27.09 9.13 -12.45
N ALA A 88 -26.32 9.11 -11.35
CA ALA A 88 -26.68 8.37 -10.14
C ALA A 88 -28.02 8.84 -9.56
N PHE A 89 -28.25 10.15 -9.47
CA PHE A 89 -29.54 10.73 -9.08
C PHE A 89 -30.69 10.30 -10.01
N ASN A 90 -30.47 10.42 -11.32
CA ASN A 90 -31.50 10.03 -12.28
C ASN A 90 -31.89 8.54 -12.16
N ILE A 91 -30.92 7.66 -11.92
CA ILE A 91 -31.19 6.23 -11.70
C ILE A 91 -31.98 6.04 -10.42
N ALA A 92 -31.59 6.66 -9.31
CA ALA A 92 -32.27 6.57 -8.03
C ALA A 92 -33.75 7.04 -8.11
N GLU A 93 -34.04 8.05 -8.94
CA GLU A 93 -35.41 8.54 -9.17
C GLU A 93 -36.28 7.56 -9.97
N THR A 94 -35.69 6.66 -10.76
CA THR A 94 -36.44 5.63 -11.52
C THR A 94 -36.92 4.48 -10.64
N ILE A 95 -36.36 4.31 -9.46
CA ILE A 95 -36.73 3.23 -8.55
C ILE A 95 -38.18 3.43 -8.05
N THR A 96 -38.99 2.38 -8.17
CA THR A 96 -40.42 2.48 -7.84
C THR A 96 -40.67 2.58 -6.33
N ASP A 97 -39.99 1.75 -5.53
CA ASP A 97 -40.09 1.78 -4.08
C ASP A 97 -39.09 2.77 -3.48
N GLN A 98 -39.56 3.98 -3.30
CA GLN A 98 -38.77 5.09 -2.77
C GLN A 98 -38.60 5.05 -1.24
N HIS A 99 -39.22 4.10 -0.55
CA HIS A 99 -39.17 3.92 0.92
C HIS A 99 -38.42 2.65 1.31
N ASP A 100 -37.96 1.89 0.34
CA ASP A 100 -37.08 0.76 0.61
C ASP A 100 -35.83 1.22 1.36
N ARG A 101 -35.36 0.40 2.31
CA ARG A 101 -34.22 0.71 3.17
C ARG A 101 -32.96 1.03 2.39
N GLU A 102 -32.61 0.20 1.41
CA GLU A 102 -31.41 0.38 0.59
C GLU A 102 -31.52 1.63 -0.32
N VAL A 103 -32.73 1.97 -0.76
CA VAL A 103 -32.98 3.22 -1.52
C VAL A 103 -32.80 4.45 -0.64
N LEU A 104 -33.19 4.39 0.61
CA LEU A 104 -32.98 5.49 1.57
C LEU A 104 -31.49 5.67 1.86
N PHE A 105 -30.71 4.59 2.02
CA PHE A 105 -29.26 4.67 2.12
C PHE A 105 -28.64 5.27 0.85
N LEU A 106 -29.01 4.80 -0.34
CA LEU A 106 -28.54 5.38 -1.61
C LEU A 106 -28.84 6.89 -1.69
N LYS A 107 -30.04 7.31 -1.30
CA LYS A 107 -30.39 8.75 -1.27
C LYS A 107 -29.53 9.55 -0.27
N ALA A 108 -29.24 8.97 0.89
CA ALA A 108 -28.34 9.59 1.85
C ALA A 108 -26.92 9.70 1.28
N GLU A 109 -26.38 8.64 0.66
CA GLU A 109 -25.09 8.66 -0.03
C GLU A 109 -25.02 9.77 -1.10
N LEU A 110 -26.04 9.84 -1.96
CA LEU A 110 -26.14 10.86 -3.00
C LEU A 110 -26.22 12.30 -2.41
N ALA A 111 -26.97 12.49 -1.32
CA ALA A 111 -27.04 13.77 -0.63
C ALA A 111 -25.70 14.18 -0.03
N LEU A 112 -24.97 13.23 0.59
CA LEU A 112 -23.61 13.45 1.11
C LEU A 112 -22.63 13.83 -0.01
N ALA A 113 -22.63 13.10 -1.10
CA ALA A 113 -21.79 13.39 -2.26
C ALA A 113 -22.08 14.76 -2.87
N ASN A 114 -23.35 15.21 -2.79
CA ASN A 114 -23.77 16.55 -3.21
C ASN A 114 -23.58 17.62 -2.13
N ARG A 115 -22.89 17.31 -1.02
CA ARG A 115 -22.66 18.20 0.13
C ARG A 115 -23.94 18.73 0.80
N GLN A 116 -25.02 17.97 0.71
CA GLN A 116 -26.32 18.28 1.30
C GLN A 116 -26.50 17.54 2.65
N HIS A 117 -25.58 17.77 3.59
CA HIS A 117 -25.48 17.06 4.87
C HIS A 117 -26.80 17.05 5.65
N SER A 118 -27.52 18.20 5.69
CA SER A 118 -28.81 18.27 6.40
C SER A 118 -29.90 17.39 5.76
N ILE A 119 -29.86 17.20 4.43
CA ILE A 119 -30.82 16.31 3.75
C ILE A 119 -30.48 14.87 4.07
N ALA A 120 -29.20 14.51 4.02
CA ALA A 120 -28.74 13.17 4.40
C ALA A 120 -29.15 12.83 5.85
N ASP A 121 -28.86 13.72 6.80
CA ASP A 121 -29.23 13.51 8.21
C ASP A 121 -30.74 13.33 8.40
N ASN A 122 -31.57 14.13 7.73
CA ASN A 122 -33.03 13.98 7.80
C ASN A 122 -33.52 12.64 7.27
N ILE A 123 -32.92 12.13 6.18
CA ILE A 123 -33.25 10.80 5.64
C ILE A 123 -32.90 9.73 6.67
N LEU A 124 -31.67 9.76 7.20
CA LEU A 124 -31.18 8.78 8.17
C LEU A 124 -31.99 8.80 9.47
N ARG A 125 -32.39 9.98 9.96
CA ARG A 125 -33.27 10.10 11.14
C ARG A 125 -34.66 9.54 10.90
N ALA A 126 -35.23 9.75 9.71
CA ALA A 126 -36.50 9.17 9.36
C ALA A 126 -36.45 7.62 9.31
N MET A 127 -35.33 7.05 8.88
CA MET A 127 -35.10 5.60 8.92
C MET A 127 -35.10 5.07 10.35
N ILE A 128 -34.34 5.69 11.25
CA ILE A 128 -34.27 5.30 12.67
C ILE A 128 -35.64 5.37 13.34
N GLU A 129 -36.41 6.42 13.07
CA GLU A 129 -37.79 6.55 13.63
C GLU A 129 -38.70 5.46 13.07
N GLY A 130 -38.57 5.10 11.81
CA GLY A 130 -39.40 4.06 11.16
C GLY A 130 -39.05 2.66 11.62
N GLU A 131 -37.79 2.37 11.90
CA GLU A 131 -37.29 1.05 12.33
C GLU A 131 -37.23 0.87 13.85
N GLY A 132 -37.67 1.83 14.63
CA GLY A 132 -37.79 1.69 16.10
C GLY A 132 -36.47 1.84 16.86
N HIS A 133 -35.49 2.55 16.32
CA HIS A 133 -34.19 2.81 16.92
C HIS A 133 -33.36 1.54 17.18
N GLU A 134 -33.33 0.61 16.25
CA GLU A 134 -32.57 -0.63 16.39
C GLU A 134 -31.05 -0.36 16.30
N ALA A 135 -30.25 -1.12 17.05
CA ALA A 135 -28.80 -0.94 17.12
C ALA A 135 -28.14 -1.22 15.78
N GLU A 136 -28.66 -2.17 15.02
CA GLU A 136 -28.22 -2.55 13.68
C GLU A 136 -28.34 -1.38 12.70
N THR A 137 -29.45 -0.64 12.74
CA THR A 137 -29.67 0.54 11.87
C THR A 137 -28.71 1.68 12.23
N TYR A 138 -28.44 1.89 13.52
CA TYR A 138 -27.41 2.84 13.93
C TYR A 138 -26.03 2.45 13.41
N ALA A 139 -25.67 1.16 13.49
CA ALA A 139 -24.39 0.66 12.99
C ALA A 139 -24.22 0.93 11.49
N ASP A 140 -25.22 0.55 10.68
CA ASP A 140 -25.19 0.77 9.22
C ASP A 140 -25.12 2.26 8.86
N ILE A 141 -25.78 3.14 9.63
CA ILE A 141 -25.70 4.60 9.44
C ILE A 141 -24.29 5.11 9.76
N ILE A 142 -23.72 4.67 10.87
CA ILE A 142 -22.36 5.09 11.28
C ILE A 142 -21.35 4.63 10.24
N ASP A 143 -21.41 3.38 9.81
CA ASP A 143 -20.51 2.82 8.80
C ASP A 143 -20.65 3.57 7.47
N LEU A 144 -21.87 3.86 7.02
CA LEU A 144 -22.13 4.70 5.86
C LEU A 144 -21.46 6.08 5.97
N LEU A 145 -21.59 6.74 7.11
CA LEU A 145 -21.02 8.08 7.32
C LEU A 145 -19.50 8.05 7.36
N VAL A 146 -18.91 7.02 7.95
CA VAL A 146 -17.46 6.79 7.99
C VAL A 146 -16.92 6.56 6.58
N ASP A 147 -17.54 5.68 5.80
CA ASP A 147 -17.14 5.37 4.42
C ASP A 147 -17.21 6.61 3.51
N ASN A 148 -18.19 7.50 3.77
CA ASN A 148 -18.32 8.77 3.08
C ASN A 148 -17.48 9.92 3.70
N LYS A 149 -16.58 9.62 4.63
CA LYS A 149 -15.67 10.57 5.30
C LYS A 149 -16.40 11.72 6.03
N GLN A 150 -17.59 11.43 6.56
CA GLN A 150 -18.40 12.37 7.33
C GLN A 150 -18.12 12.22 8.83
N THR A 151 -16.88 12.45 9.23
CA THR A 151 -16.35 12.18 10.57
C THR A 151 -17.19 12.79 11.70
N ASP A 152 -17.54 14.07 11.58
CA ASP A 152 -18.30 14.77 12.64
C ASP A 152 -19.70 14.16 12.79
N MET A 153 -20.40 13.92 11.67
CA MET A 153 -21.70 13.30 11.69
C MET A 153 -21.64 11.87 12.25
N ALA A 154 -20.65 11.07 11.84
CA ALA A 154 -20.45 9.71 12.34
C ALA A 154 -20.25 9.71 13.86
N ASN A 155 -19.49 10.65 14.42
CA ASN A 155 -19.28 10.77 15.86
C ASN A 155 -20.58 11.13 16.61
N ASP A 156 -21.38 12.07 16.09
CA ASP A 156 -22.66 12.45 16.69
C ASP A 156 -23.63 11.25 16.72
N TRP A 157 -23.73 10.52 15.62
CA TRP A 157 -24.55 9.31 15.52
C TRP A 157 -24.05 8.18 16.42
N LEU A 158 -22.74 8.01 16.54
CA LEU A 158 -22.12 7.01 17.42
C LEU A 158 -22.40 7.33 18.89
N GLU A 159 -22.27 8.60 19.31
CA GLU A 159 -22.57 9.02 20.67
C GLU A 159 -24.06 8.75 21.03
N GLU A 160 -24.98 9.08 20.13
CA GLU A 160 -26.40 8.80 20.31
C GLU A 160 -26.67 7.29 20.40
N ALA A 161 -26.06 6.50 19.49
CA ALA A 161 -26.24 5.04 19.45
C ALA A 161 -25.76 4.37 20.74
N LEU A 162 -24.55 4.72 21.21
CA LEU A 162 -23.96 4.16 22.43
C LEU A 162 -24.74 4.59 23.70
N ALA A 163 -25.29 5.79 23.72
CA ALA A 163 -26.14 6.23 24.82
C ALA A 163 -27.46 5.43 24.91
N ARG A 164 -28.03 5.01 23.79
CA ARG A 164 -29.25 4.22 23.71
C ARG A 164 -29.01 2.73 23.92
N HIS A 165 -27.95 2.21 23.36
CA HIS A 165 -27.64 0.78 23.31
C HIS A 165 -26.20 0.50 23.84
N PRO A 166 -25.93 0.77 25.12
CA PRO A 166 -24.60 0.55 25.67
C PRO A 166 -24.24 -0.95 25.62
N ARG A 167 -23.01 -1.27 25.19
CA ARG A 167 -22.47 -2.63 25.09
C ARG A 167 -23.15 -3.54 24.06
N LYS A 168 -23.79 -3.00 23.05
CA LYS A 168 -24.17 -3.79 21.88
C LYS A 168 -22.95 -4.04 21.01
N GLN A 169 -22.65 -5.30 20.76
CA GLN A 169 -21.46 -5.74 20.02
C GLN A 169 -21.34 -5.03 18.67
N ILE A 170 -22.41 -5.00 17.87
CA ILE A 170 -22.41 -4.37 16.56
C ILE A 170 -22.03 -2.87 16.61
N LEU A 171 -22.47 -2.15 17.63
CA LEU A 171 -22.10 -0.73 17.79
C LEU A 171 -20.68 -0.55 18.28
N MET A 172 -20.14 -1.50 19.05
CA MET A 172 -18.73 -1.49 19.44
C MET A 172 -17.83 -1.79 18.22
N GLU A 173 -18.27 -2.65 17.30
CA GLU A 173 -17.62 -2.92 16.03
C GLU A 173 -17.57 -1.66 15.16
N SER A 174 -18.71 -0.99 14.95
CA SER A 174 -18.78 0.29 14.22
C SER A 174 -17.99 1.40 14.90
N ALA A 175 -17.96 1.43 16.25
CA ALA A 175 -17.13 2.38 16.99
C ALA A 175 -15.64 2.14 16.74
N ALA A 176 -15.19 0.89 16.84
CA ALA A 176 -13.80 0.51 16.60
C ALA A 176 -13.38 0.84 15.17
N TYR A 177 -14.24 0.52 14.19
CA TYR A 177 -14.02 0.86 12.79
C TYR A 177 -13.95 2.37 12.58
N SER A 178 -14.90 3.12 13.11
CA SER A 178 -14.95 4.59 13.03
C SER A 178 -13.69 5.23 13.60
N TYR A 179 -13.26 4.81 14.79
CA TYR A 179 -12.04 5.32 15.41
C TYR A 179 -10.78 4.98 14.61
N ALA A 180 -10.70 3.76 14.08
CA ALA A 180 -9.56 3.36 13.25
C ALA A 180 -9.45 4.21 11.96
N GLN A 181 -10.58 4.48 11.28
CA GLN A 181 -10.61 5.33 10.09
C GLN A 181 -10.27 6.80 10.37
N GLN A 182 -10.45 7.24 11.60
CA GLN A 182 -10.07 8.57 12.09
C GLN A 182 -8.64 8.64 12.65
N GLU A 183 -7.87 7.56 12.55
CA GLU A 183 -6.54 7.42 13.15
C GLU A 183 -6.53 7.60 14.69
N ARG A 184 -7.69 7.46 15.33
CA ARG A 184 -7.87 7.46 16.78
C ARG A 184 -7.56 6.06 17.31
N PHE A 185 -6.32 5.65 17.15
CA PHE A 185 -5.90 4.27 17.36
C PHE A 185 -6.05 3.79 18.80
N ASP A 186 -5.86 4.66 19.81
CA ASP A 186 -6.00 4.26 21.21
C ASP A 186 -7.44 3.88 21.53
N GLU A 187 -8.41 4.67 21.05
CA GLU A 187 -9.83 4.38 21.24
C GLU A 187 -10.27 3.14 20.45
N ALA A 188 -9.75 2.96 19.23
CA ALA A 188 -10.03 1.76 18.43
C ALA A 188 -9.49 0.50 19.13
N ILE A 189 -8.26 0.52 19.63
CA ILE A 189 -7.66 -0.58 20.41
C ILE A 189 -8.49 -0.90 21.66
N GLU A 190 -8.99 0.12 22.37
CA GLU A 190 -9.84 -0.10 23.55
C GLU A 190 -11.12 -0.84 23.16
N GLN A 191 -11.78 -0.45 22.05
CA GLN A 191 -13.00 -1.12 21.59
C GLN A 191 -12.73 -2.57 21.17
N TYR A 192 -11.66 -2.82 20.36
CA TYR A 192 -11.32 -4.18 19.98
C TYR A 192 -10.94 -5.07 21.16
N ASN A 193 -10.25 -4.54 22.18
CA ASN A 193 -9.97 -5.30 23.39
C ASN A 193 -11.27 -5.66 24.15
N GLN A 194 -12.23 -4.74 24.24
CA GLN A 194 -13.52 -5.05 24.85
C GLN A 194 -14.30 -6.10 24.05
N LEU A 195 -14.23 -6.05 22.72
CA LEU A 195 -14.83 -7.07 21.83
C LEU A 195 -14.14 -8.43 22.01
N LEU A 196 -12.82 -8.46 22.16
CA LEU A 196 -12.06 -9.68 22.46
C LEU A 196 -12.34 -10.24 23.86
N ASP A 197 -12.66 -9.39 24.85
CA ASP A 197 -13.17 -9.84 26.16
C ASP A 197 -14.52 -10.56 26.05
N MET A 198 -15.33 -10.23 25.03
CA MET A 198 -16.60 -10.89 24.75
C MET A 198 -16.42 -12.16 23.91
N ASP A 199 -15.55 -12.11 22.91
CA ASP A 199 -15.21 -13.24 22.02
C ASP A 199 -13.70 -13.27 21.71
N ALA A 200 -12.95 -13.94 22.58
CA ALA A 200 -11.51 -14.11 22.43
C ALA A 200 -11.08 -14.93 21.21
N TYR A 201 -12.02 -15.65 20.57
CA TYR A 201 -11.76 -16.48 19.40
C TYR A 201 -12.22 -15.85 18.10
N SER A 202 -12.54 -14.58 18.08
CA SER A 202 -12.81 -13.83 16.85
C SER A 202 -11.49 -13.51 16.14
N ALA A 203 -11.18 -14.24 15.08
CA ALA A 203 -10.00 -13.96 14.25
C ALA A 203 -10.07 -12.57 13.63
N LEU A 204 -11.29 -12.08 13.31
CA LEU A 204 -11.50 -10.73 12.76
C LEU A 204 -11.02 -9.64 13.72
N TYR A 205 -11.34 -9.73 15.00
CA TYR A 205 -10.93 -8.70 15.97
C TYR A 205 -9.43 -8.71 16.21
N TRP A 206 -8.81 -9.88 16.24
CA TRP A 206 -7.35 -10.00 16.28
C TRP A 206 -6.68 -9.43 15.03
N GLU A 207 -7.27 -9.67 13.86
CA GLU A 207 -6.77 -9.13 12.59
C GLU A 207 -6.86 -7.61 12.55
N GLU A 208 -8.00 -7.02 12.93
CA GLU A 208 -8.17 -5.57 12.98
C GLU A 208 -7.23 -4.92 14.02
N LEU A 209 -7.07 -5.53 15.19
CA LEU A 209 -6.11 -5.08 16.19
C LEU A 209 -4.67 -5.12 15.65
N GLY A 210 -4.30 -6.18 14.92
CA GLY A 210 -3.01 -6.31 14.26
C GLY A 210 -2.79 -5.22 13.21
N LYS A 211 -3.80 -4.88 12.41
CA LYS A 211 -3.75 -3.77 11.43
C LYS A 211 -3.44 -2.43 12.11
N ILE A 212 -4.13 -2.15 13.21
CA ILE A 212 -3.91 -0.89 13.96
C ILE A 212 -2.50 -0.83 14.52
N HIS A 213 -2.00 -1.90 15.14
CA HIS A 213 -0.63 -1.94 15.63
C HIS A 213 0.40 -1.82 14.51
N PHE A 214 0.14 -2.42 13.34
CA PHE A 214 0.98 -2.27 12.15
C PHE A 214 1.06 -0.82 11.67
N LEU A 215 -0.09 -0.12 11.59
CA LEU A 215 -0.15 1.30 11.20
C LEU A 215 0.56 2.23 12.20
N ARG A 216 0.65 1.81 13.46
CA ARG A 216 1.42 2.53 14.51
C ARG A 216 2.90 2.16 14.52
N GLU A 217 3.34 1.31 13.60
CA GLU A 217 4.71 0.74 13.57
C GLU A 217 5.07 -0.06 14.84
N GLU A 218 4.07 -0.48 15.61
CA GLU A 218 4.20 -1.36 16.77
C GLU A 218 4.26 -2.82 16.31
N TYR A 219 5.24 -3.16 15.47
CA TYR A 219 5.29 -4.43 14.74
C TYR A 219 5.29 -5.67 15.62
N ASP A 220 5.91 -5.63 16.81
CA ASP A 220 5.88 -6.77 17.74
C ASP A 220 4.44 -7.09 18.18
N LYS A 221 3.64 -6.06 18.51
CA LYS A 221 2.24 -6.25 18.90
C LYS A 221 1.37 -6.66 17.70
N ALA A 222 1.69 -6.14 16.51
CA ALA A 222 1.02 -6.54 15.27
C ALA A 222 1.25 -8.03 14.99
N ILE A 223 2.48 -8.52 15.16
CA ILE A 223 2.83 -9.96 15.05
C ILE A 223 1.99 -10.79 16.01
N ASP A 224 1.97 -10.45 17.29
CA ASP A 224 1.19 -11.17 18.29
C ASP A 224 -0.28 -11.29 17.89
N ALA A 225 -0.89 -10.18 17.48
CA ALA A 225 -2.30 -10.15 17.08
C ALA A 225 -2.57 -10.98 15.81
N PHE A 226 -1.73 -10.84 14.77
CA PHE A 226 -1.88 -11.65 13.56
C PHE A 226 -1.62 -13.13 13.81
N GLU A 227 -0.68 -13.50 14.68
CA GLU A 227 -0.46 -14.90 15.06
C GLU A 227 -1.68 -15.50 15.79
N PHE A 228 -2.38 -14.73 16.64
CA PHE A 228 -3.66 -15.17 17.20
C PHE A 228 -4.72 -15.37 16.13
N ALA A 229 -4.86 -14.43 15.19
CA ALA A 229 -5.80 -14.58 14.07
C ALA A 229 -5.49 -15.83 13.23
N ILE A 230 -4.21 -16.07 12.93
CA ILE A 230 -3.74 -17.26 12.21
C ILE A 230 -3.98 -18.56 13.02
N ALA A 231 -3.80 -18.53 14.33
CA ALA A 231 -4.03 -19.70 15.18
C ALA A 231 -5.52 -20.12 15.18
N ILE A 232 -6.43 -19.15 14.99
CA ILE A 232 -7.88 -19.40 14.94
C ILE A 232 -8.30 -19.87 13.54
N ASN A 233 -7.89 -19.18 12.47
CA ASN A 233 -8.35 -19.42 11.10
C ASN A 233 -7.45 -20.39 10.30
N GLY A 234 -6.26 -20.70 10.80
CA GLY A 234 -5.28 -21.54 10.07
C GLY A 234 -4.75 -20.88 8.80
N ASP A 235 -4.44 -21.70 7.80
CA ASP A 235 -3.87 -21.25 6.52
C ASP A 235 -4.89 -20.57 5.58
N SER A 236 -6.16 -20.49 5.96
CA SER A 236 -7.19 -19.85 5.15
C SER A 236 -7.15 -18.30 5.19
N SER A 237 -6.43 -17.71 6.15
CA SER A 237 -6.29 -16.26 6.26
C SER A 237 -5.04 -15.76 5.53
N TYR A 238 -5.17 -15.53 4.22
CA TYR A 238 -4.11 -14.92 3.41
C TYR A 238 -3.60 -13.61 4.03
N TYR A 239 -4.55 -12.73 4.39
CA TYR A 239 -4.21 -11.41 4.90
C TYR A 239 -3.40 -11.46 6.19
N SER A 240 -3.85 -12.22 7.20
CA SER A 240 -3.15 -12.29 8.50
C SER A 240 -1.74 -12.86 8.36
N ILE A 241 -1.56 -13.90 7.49
CA ILE A 241 -0.24 -14.49 7.23
C ILE A 241 0.67 -13.48 6.51
N TYR A 242 0.13 -12.78 5.52
CA TYR A 242 0.88 -11.77 4.77
C TYR A 242 1.28 -10.58 5.65
N ALA A 243 0.35 -10.09 6.49
CA ALA A 243 0.60 -8.99 7.41
C ALA A 243 1.59 -9.34 8.52
N ALA A 244 1.53 -10.58 9.04
CA ALA A 244 2.55 -11.09 9.97
C ALA A 244 3.94 -11.14 9.31
N ALA A 245 4.02 -11.65 8.07
CA ALA A 245 5.27 -11.69 7.31
C ALA A 245 5.85 -10.28 7.11
N ASN A 246 5.01 -9.32 6.70
CA ASN A 246 5.41 -7.92 6.57
C ASN A 246 5.89 -7.32 7.91
N SER A 247 5.22 -7.64 9.02
CA SER A 247 5.62 -7.17 10.34
C SER A 247 6.99 -7.72 10.73
N TYR A 248 7.25 -9.01 10.51
CA TYR A 248 8.57 -9.62 10.70
C TYR A 248 9.64 -8.99 9.81
N PHE A 249 9.30 -8.69 8.55
CA PHE A 249 10.20 -8.01 7.62
C PHE A 249 10.59 -6.62 8.12
N ASN A 250 9.63 -5.85 8.61
CA ASN A 250 9.86 -4.49 9.12
C ASN A 250 10.74 -4.43 10.38
N ILE A 251 10.65 -5.43 11.28
CA ILE A 251 11.58 -5.54 12.42
C ILE A 251 12.94 -6.13 12.04
N GLY A 252 13.16 -6.46 10.76
CA GLY A 252 14.42 -7.03 10.27
C GLY A 252 14.58 -8.52 10.53
N ASN A 253 13.54 -9.22 10.97
CA ASN A 253 13.55 -10.67 11.13
C ASN A 253 13.21 -11.37 9.82
N TYR A 254 14.15 -11.28 8.87
CA TYR A 254 13.96 -11.78 7.50
C TYR A 254 13.78 -13.31 7.43
N GLU A 255 14.34 -14.06 8.38
CA GLU A 255 14.18 -15.52 8.46
C GLU A 255 12.71 -15.89 8.73
N ARG A 256 12.09 -15.27 9.75
CA ARG A 256 10.67 -15.49 10.05
C ARG A 256 9.77 -14.97 8.94
N ALA A 257 10.05 -13.78 8.41
CA ALA A 257 9.30 -13.25 7.27
C ALA A 257 9.29 -14.24 6.09
N LEU A 258 10.45 -14.82 5.76
CA LEU A 258 10.61 -15.81 4.69
C LEU A 258 9.76 -17.05 4.97
N GLU A 259 9.73 -17.60 6.20
CA GLU A 259 8.89 -18.74 6.57
C GLU A 259 7.40 -18.46 6.30
N TYR A 260 6.90 -17.27 6.67
CA TYR A 260 5.49 -16.90 6.45
C TYR A 260 5.17 -16.69 4.97
N TYR A 261 6.05 -16.07 4.19
CA TYR A 261 5.86 -15.95 2.74
C TYR A 261 5.92 -17.30 2.03
N GLN A 262 6.80 -18.21 2.45
CA GLN A 262 6.83 -19.61 1.95
C GLN A 262 5.52 -20.33 2.26
N ARG A 263 4.94 -20.13 3.44
CA ARG A 263 3.63 -20.68 3.82
C ARG A 263 2.54 -20.16 2.89
N LEU A 264 2.52 -18.84 2.59
CA LEU A 264 1.60 -18.26 1.63
C LEU A 264 1.77 -18.85 0.23
N HIS A 265 2.99 -18.90 -0.29
CA HIS A 265 3.24 -19.41 -1.62
C HIS A 265 2.85 -20.89 -1.76
N LYS A 266 2.98 -21.68 -0.69
CA LYS A 266 2.53 -23.08 -0.69
C LYS A 266 1.03 -23.23 -0.82
N VAL A 267 0.25 -22.32 -0.21
CA VAL A 267 -1.23 -22.33 -0.25
C VAL A 267 -1.76 -21.64 -1.49
N TYR A 268 -1.09 -20.57 -1.93
CA TYR A 268 -1.50 -19.71 -3.06
C TYR A 268 -0.36 -19.60 -4.09
N PRO A 269 -0.02 -20.71 -4.80
CA PRO A 269 1.15 -20.76 -5.69
C PRO A 269 1.03 -19.84 -6.93
N GLU A 270 -0.18 -19.40 -7.28
CA GLU A 270 -0.44 -18.56 -8.44
C GLU A 270 -0.19 -17.06 -8.16
N THR A 271 0.07 -16.68 -6.89
CA THR A 271 0.30 -15.29 -6.52
C THR A 271 1.79 -14.93 -6.62
N VAL A 272 2.08 -13.78 -7.22
CA VAL A 272 3.46 -13.27 -7.41
C VAL A 272 4.03 -12.68 -6.12
N ASP A 273 3.20 -11.99 -5.34
CA ASP A 273 3.60 -11.25 -4.15
C ASP A 273 4.48 -12.05 -3.17
N PRO A 274 4.12 -13.27 -2.76
CA PRO A 274 4.96 -14.02 -1.84
C PRO A 274 6.36 -14.31 -2.41
N LEU A 275 6.49 -14.65 -3.70
CA LEU A 275 7.78 -14.91 -4.33
C LEU A 275 8.66 -13.64 -4.37
N PHE A 276 8.06 -12.49 -4.69
CA PHE A 276 8.77 -11.22 -4.67
C PHE A 276 9.31 -10.91 -3.27
N HIS A 277 8.47 -11.02 -2.24
CA HIS A 277 8.88 -10.75 -0.87
C HIS A 277 9.86 -11.78 -0.30
N MET A 278 9.79 -13.05 -0.71
CA MET A 278 10.82 -14.06 -0.41
C MET A 278 12.18 -13.64 -0.98
N GLY A 279 12.19 -13.16 -2.23
CA GLY A 279 13.39 -12.57 -2.83
C GLY A 279 13.92 -11.39 -2.03
N MET A 280 13.03 -10.47 -1.60
CA MET A 280 13.40 -9.32 -0.77
C MET A 280 13.96 -9.72 0.60
N CYS A 281 13.43 -10.76 1.25
CA CYS A 281 13.99 -11.30 2.49
C CYS A 281 15.43 -11.79 2.27
N CYS A 282 15.68 -12.50 1.18
CA CYS A 282 17.03 -12.98 0.83
C CYS A 282 17.99 -11.82 0.51
N VAL A 283 17.54 -10.81 -0.23
CA VAL A 283 18.34 -9.58 -0.50
C VAL A 283 18.79 -8.93 0.80
N ASN A 284 17.87 -8.76 1.76
CA ASN A 284 18.18 -8.11 3.04
C ASN A 284 18.98 -9.00 4.00
N SER A 285 18.95 -10.32 3.82
CA SER A 285 19.81 -11.28 4.53
C SER A 285 21.18 -11.45 3.88
N GLY A 286 21.41 -10.86 2.69
CA GLY A 286 22.67 -10.94 1.94
C GLY A 286 22.81 -12.22 1.11
N ASP A 287 21.75 -13.01 0.92
CA ASP A 287 21.74 -14.20 0.06
C ASP A 287 21.23 -13.84 -1.35
N ASP A 288 22.11 -13.20 -2.11
CA ASP A 288 21.81 -12.75 -3.47
C ASP A 288 21.50 -13.93 -4.44
N ASP A 289 22.08 -15.12 -4.19
CA ASP A 289 21.84 -16.26 -5.07
C ASP A 289 20.43 -16.82 -4.89
N GLN A 290 19.98 -16.98 -3.66
CA GLN A 290 18.61 -17.40 -3.37
C GLN A 290 17.58 -16.33 -3.78
N ALA A 291 17.91 -15.05 -3.61
CA ALA A 291 17.06 -13.96 -4.08
C ALA A 291 16.81 -14.02 -5.59
N MET A 292 17.87 -14.26 -6.38
CA MET A 292 17.74 -14.43 -7.84
C MET A 292 16.85 -15.63 -8.22
N GLU A 293 16.91 -16.72 -7.47
CA GLU A 293 16.03 -17.88 -7.71
C GLU A 293 14.56 -17.51 -7.53
N TYR A 294 14.21 -16.84 -6.43
CA TYR A 294 12.82 -16.41 -6.17
C TYR A 294 12.35 -15.37 -7.18
N PHE A 295 13.17 -14.38 -7.52
CA PHE A 295 12.80 -13.39 -8.55
C PHE A 295 12.63 -14.01 -9.94
N THR A 296 13.43 -15.01 -10.27
CA THR A 296 13.26 -15.75 -11.54
C THR A 296 11.96 -16.55 -11.57
N GLN A 297 11.58 -17.16 -10.44
CA GLN A 297 10.29 -17.83 -10.31
C GLN A 297 9.12 -16.83 -10.41
N ALA A 298 9.23 -15.68 -9.76
CA ALA A 298 8.23 -14.61 -9.84
C ALA A 298 8.05 -14.11 -11.29
N LEU A 299 9.13 -13.92 -12.05
CA LEU A 299 9.07 -13.55 -13.47
C LEU A 299 8.36 -14.57 -14.36
N ALA A 300 8.32 -15.84 -13.97
CA ALA A 300 7.62 -16.88 -14.73
C ALA A 300 6.09 -16.84 -14.54
N THR A 301 5.61 -16.15 -13.51
CA THR A 301 4.18 -16.08 -13.13
C THR A 301 3.59 -14.70 -13.27
N VAL A 302 4.42 -13.64 -13.27
CA VAL A 302 3.96 -12.25 -13.38
C VAL A 302 3.43 -11.94 -14.78
N ALA A 303 2.44 -11.06 -14.87
CA ALA A 303 1.90 -10.60 -16.14
C ALA A 303 2.91 -9.74 -16.91
N ASP A 304 3.02 -9.97 -18.22
CA ASP A 304 3.89 -9.18 -19.08
C ASP A 304 3.48 -7.70 -19.10
N GLY A 305 4.46 -6.83 -18.91
CA GLY A 305 4.27 -5.38 -18.90
C GLY A 305 3.65 -4.83 -17.62
N SER A 306 3.59 -5.64 -16.56
CA SER A 306 3.08 -5.20 -15.27
C SER A 306 4.11 -4.40 -14.45
N GLU A 307 3.62 -3.69 -13.45
CA GLU A 307 4.46 -2.95 -12.51
C GLU A 307 5.34 -3.90 -11.69
N GLU A 308 4.79 -5.02 -11.26
CA GLU A 308 5.51 -6.06 -10.51
C GLU A 308 6.68 -6.63 -11.33
N GLN A 309 6.49 -6.82 -12.64
CA GLN A 309 7.57 -7.27 -13.51
C GLN A 309 8.73 -6.27 -13.54
N ALA A 310 8.43 -4.97 -13.64
CA ALA A 310 9.45 -3.93 -13.64
C ALA A 310 10.17 -3.84 -12.28
N GLN A 311 9.46 -4.01 -11.18
CA GLN A 311 10.03 -4.05 -9.84
C GLN A 311 11.01 -5.23 -9.69
N ILE A 312 10.64 -6.42 -10.18
CA ILE A 312 11.51 -7.59 -10.16
C ILE A 312 12.79 -7.32 -10.98
N TYR A 313 12.67 -6.76 -12.18
CA TYR A 313 13.83 -6.39 -12.99
C TYR A 313 14.74 -5.41 -12.27
N SER A 314 14.20 -4.43 -11.57
CA SER A 314 14.95 -3.48 -10.77
C SER A 314 15.75 -4.18 -9.65
N GLN A 315 15.15 -5.12 -8.94
CA GLN A 315 15.84 -5.87 -7.89
C GLN A 315 16.95 -6.77 -8.45
N LEU A 316 16.70 -7.43 -9.57
CA LEU A 316 17.74 -8.22 -10.27
C LEU A 316 18.90 -7.34 -10.71
N SER A 317 18.62 -6.14 -11.23
CA SER A 317 19.69 -5.18 -11.58
C SER A 317 20.56 -4.84 -10.38
N LEU A 318 19.96 -4.52 -9.22
CA LEU A 318 20.69 -4.21 -7.99
C LEU A 318 21.58 -5.39 -7.54
N ILE A 319 21.08 -6.63 -7.64
CA ILE A 319 21.86 -7.82 -7.31
C ILE A 319 23.06 -7.96 -8.27
N PHE A 320 22.86 -7.79 -9.57
CA PHE A 320 23.96 -7.87 -10.54
C PHE A 320 24.96 -6.73 -10.39
N SER A 321 24.51 -5.53 -10.00
CA SER A 321 25.37 -4.41 -9.62
C SER A 321 26.30 -4.77 -8.45
N ARG A 322 25.74 -5.30 -7.35
CA ARG A 322 26.52 -5.77 -6.20
C ARG A 322 27.53 -6.86 -6.56
N LYS A 323 27.20 -7.71 -7.54
CA LYS A 323 28.11 -8.72 -8.10
C LYS A 323 29.09 -8.16 -9.12
N THR A 324 29.14 -6.83 -9.29
CA THR A 324 29.99 -6.13 -10.28
C THR A 324 29.77 -6.58 -11.74
N GLN A 325 28.58 -7.10 -12.05
CA GLN A 325 28.18 -7.51 -13.38
C GLN A 325 27.34 -6.42 -14.06
N HIS A 326 27.92 -5.24 -14.20
CA HIS A 326 27.24 -4.00 -14.61
C HIS A 326 26.52 -4.11 -15.97
N GLU A 327 27.05 -4.84 -16.95
CA GLU A 327 26.35 -5.06 -18.23
C GLU A 327 25.02 -5.83 -18.06
N LYS A 328 24.98 -6.80 -17.16
CA LYS A 328 23.72 -7.50 -16.86
C LYS A 328 22.78 -6.61 -16.08
N ALA A 329 23.30 -5.83 -15.13
CA ALA A 329 22.50 -4.85 -14.40
C ALA A 329 21.82 -3.89 -15.37
N ILE A 330 22.56 -3.31 -16.32
CA ILE A 330 22.02 -2.44 -17.38
C ILE A 330 20.93 -3.18 -18.18
N SER A 331 21.18 -4.43 -18.56
CA SER A 331 20.23 -5.19 -19.37
C SER A 331 18.88 -5.38 -18.63
N TYR A 332 18.88 -5.59 -17.31
CA TYR A 332 17.65 -5.68 -16.52
C TYR A 332 16.95 -4.32 -16.34
N VAL A 333 17.73 -3.24 -16.16
CA VAL A 333 17.15 -1.88 -16.17
C VAL A 333 16.49 -1.58 -17.51
N ASP A 334 17.12 -1.98 -18.63
CA ASP A 334 16.52 -1.79 -19.96
C ASP A 334 15.22 -2.57 -20.15
N GLU A 335 15.11 -3.78 -19.57
CA GLU A 335 13.82 -4.49 -19.55
C GLU A 335 12.76 -3.75 -18.74
N ALA A 336 13.09 -3.22 -17.54
CA ALA A 336 12.18 -2.41 -16.76
C ALA A 336 11.75 -1.12 -17.47
N LEU A 337 12.69 -0.46 -18.19
CA LEU A 337 12.42 0.75 -18.97
C LEU A 337 11.55 0.50 -20.22
N LYS A 338 11.46 -0.73 -20.73
CA LYS A 338 10.47 -1.05 -21.78
C LYS A 338 9.04 -0.97 -21.25
N ILE A 339 8.83 -1.25 -19.96
CA ILE A 339 7.53 -1.17 -19.28
C ILE A 339 7.24 0.29 -18.88
N PHE A 340 8.21 0.96 -18.26
CA PHE A 340 8.11 2.34 -17.79
C PHE A 340 9.20 3.24 -18.38
N PRO A 341 9.06 3.67 -19.65
CA PRO A 341 10.10 4.44 -20.35
C PRO A 341 10.46 5.78 -19.68
N ASP A 342 9.49 6.39 -18.99
CA ASP A 342 9.66 7.71 -18.37
C ASP A 342 9.98 7.61 -16.87
N ASN A 343 10.31 6.42 -16.35
CA ASN A 343 10.67 6.26 -14.95
C ASN A 343 12.09 6.78 -14.68
N THR A 344 12.17 7.95 -14.07
CA THR A 344 13.44 8.66 -13.81
C THR A 344 14.37 7.89 -12.88
N GLU A 345 13.86 7.11 -11.91
CA GLU A 345 14.69 6.31 -11.01
C GLU A 345 15.41 5.18 -11.77
N LEU A 346 14.70 4.49 -12.68
CA LEU A 346 15.31 3.48 -13.55
C LEU A 346 16.38 4.08 -14.48
N ILE A 347 16.11 5.26 -15.04
CA ILE A 347 17.06 5.97 -15.88
C ILE A 347 18.32 6.33 -15.09
N ILE A 348 18.17 6.81 -13.84
CA ILE A 348 19.29 7.10 -12.95
C ILE A 348 20.05 5.82 -12.57
N MET A 349 19.37 4.71 -12.29
CA MET A 349 20.01 3.41 -12.08
C MET A 349 20.89 3.01 -13.26
N LYS A 350 20.41 3.18 -14.49
CA LYS A 350 21.20 2.92 -15.70
C LYS A 350 22.45 3.82 -15.77
N GLY A 351 22.30 5.10 -15.48
CA GLY A 351 23.40 6.04 -15.41
C GLY A 351 24.43 5.67 -14.34
N HIS A 352 23.97 5.20 -13.17
CA HIS A 352 24.83 4.68 -12.10
C HIS A 352 25.69 3.50 -12.57
N GLU A 353 25.07 2.50 -13.22
CA GLU A 353 25.78 1.34 -13.73
C GLU A 353 26.84 1.71 -14.79
N MET A 354 26.59 2.75 -15.60
CA MET A 354 27.57 3.27 -16.54
C MET A 354 28.73 3.99 -15.84
N LEU A 355 28.46 4.71 -14.73
CA LEU A 355 29.52 5.27 -13.90
C LEU A 355 30.42 4.18 -13.31
N CYS A 356 29.84 3.09 -12.83
CA CYS A 356 30.59 1.94 -12.30
C CYS A 356 31.51 1.33 -13.34
N GLN A 357 31.22 1.46 -14.64
CA GLN A 357 32.06 1.04 -15.75
C GLN A 357 33.06 2.11 -16.20
N GLY A 358 33.08 3.30 -15.59
CA GLY A 358 33.89 4.43 -16.01
C GLY A 358 33.37 5.15 -17.25
N ARG A 359 32.15 4.91 -17.70
CA ARG A 359 31.50 5.54 -18.87
C ARG A 359 30.89 6.89 -18.47
N TYR A 360 31.72 7.80 -18.01
CA TYR A 360 31.29 9.07 -17.40
C TYR A 360 30.42 9.93 -18.33
N ASP A 361 30.86 10.12 -19.59
CA ASP A 361 30.17 11.01 -20.54
C ASP A 361 28.73 10.48 -20.82
N GLU A 362 28.61 9.17 -21.10
CA GLU A 362 27.31 8.52 -21.35
C GLU A 362 26.40 8.56 -20.13
N SER A 363 26.96 8.33 -18.94
CA SER A 363 26.22 8.46 -17.71
C SER A 363 25.66 9.87 -17.49
N THR A 364 26.50 10.89 -17.78
CA THR A 364 26.10 12.29 -17.64
C THR A 364 24.94 12.65 -18.59
N GLU A 365 24.97 12.17 -19.83
CA GLU A 365 23.89 12.38 -20.80
C GLU A 365 22.57 11.75 -20.25
N ILE A 366 22.62 10.52 -19.74
CA ILE A 366 21.45 9.84 -19.16
C ILE A 366 20.92 10.58 -17.92
N PHE A 367 21.77 11.09 -17.06
CA PHE A 367 21.33 11.89 -15.91
C PHE A 367 20.65 13.20 -16.33
N LEU A 368 21.14 13.85 -17.38
CA LEU A 368 20.52 15.04 -17.95
C LEU A 368 19.13 14.71 -18.52
N ASP A 369 18.98 13.59 -19.22
CA ASP A 369 17.69 13.12 -19.71
C ASP A 369 16.71 12.89 -18.56
N ALA A 370 17.13 12.21 -17.48
CA ALA A 370 16.29 12.01 -16.29
C ALA A 370 15.82 13.33 -15.66
N LEU A 371 16.70 14.35 -15.59
CA LEU A 371 16.33 15.67 -15.04
C LEU A 371 15.38 16.46 -15.94
N THR A 372 15.40 16.23 -17.26
CA THR A 372 14.49 16.90 -18.20
C THR A 372 13.12 16.28 -18.25
N MET A 373 12.99 14.96 -18.02
CA MET A 373 11.72 14.23 -18.07
C MET A 373 10.78 14.55 -16.92
N ASN A 374 11.30 14.76 -15.70
CA ASN A 374 10.48 15.01 -14.51
C ASN A 374 10.81 16.34 -13.85
N SER A 375 10.23 17.42 -14.36
CA SER A 375 10.45 18.76 -13.81
C SER A 375 9.71 19.00 -12.45
N GLN A 376 8.81 18.10 -12.03
CA GLN A 376 8.05 18.26 -10.78
C GLN A 376 8.77 17.68 -9.55
N HIS A 377 9.70 16.73 -9.74
CA HIS A 377 10.45 16.06 -8.67
C HIS A 377 11.96 16.04 -8.96
N VAL A 378 12.48 17.14 -9.51
CA VAL A 378 13.90 17.29 -9.87
C VAL A 378 14.83 17.10 -8.68
N GLU A 379 14.40 17.51 -7.49
CA GLU A 379 15.18 17.42 -6.26
C GLU A 379 15.51 15.97 -5.90
N ARG A 380 14.52 15.05 -5.98
CA ARG A 380 14.76 13.64 -5.73
C ARG A 380 15.72 13.04 -6.75
N SER A 381 15.57 13.38 -8.02
CA SER A 381 16.48 12.96 -9.08
C SER A 381 17.90 13.48 -8.86
N LEU A 382 18.06 14.76 -8.49
CA LEU A 382 19.35 15.34 -8.13
C LEU A 382 19.99 14.64 -6.92
N PHE A 383 19.18 14.30 -5.90
CA PHE A 383 19.68 13.56 -4.75
C PHE A 383 20.25 12.19 -5.16
N LEU A 384 19.49 11.40 -5.93
CA LEU A 384 19.91 10.08 -6.41
C LEU A 384 21.17 10.17 -7.30
N ILE A 385 21.24 11.17 -8.17
CA ILE A 385 22.42 11.44 -8.98
C ILE A 385 23.63 11.81 -8.10
N GLY A 386 23.43 12.67 -7.09
CA GLY A 386 24.46 13.04 -6.13
C GLY A 386 25.02 11.83 -5.39
N VAL A 387 24.14 10.93 -4.92
CA VAL A 387 24.53 9.67 -4.27
C VAL A 387 25.29 8.77 -5.26
N SER A 388 24.78 8.62 -6.48
CA SER A 388 25.44 7.83 -7.53
C SER A 388 26.86 8.33 -7.85
N MET A 389 27.04 9.64 -7.94
CA MET A 389 28.36 10.26 -8.12
C MET A 389 29.29 9.98 -6.92
N LEU A 390 28.77 10.08 -5.71
CA LEU A 390 29.54 9.81 -4.49
C LEU A 390 30.04 8.37 -4.43
N GLU A 391 29.16 7.40 -4.67
CA GLU A 391 29.49 5.98 -4.65
C GLU A 391 30.54 5.60 -5.71
N ASN A 392 30.61 6.36 -6.79
CA ASN A 392 31.63 6.20 -7.84
C ASN A 392 32.85 7.15 -7.67
N ASN A 393 33.03 7.72 -6.48
CA ASN A 393 34.15 8.57 -6.08
C ASN A 393 34.25 9.93 -6.83
N TYR A 394 33.16 10.40 -7.46
CA TYR A 394 33.10 11.75 -8.06
C TYR A 394 32.66 12.76 -6.97
N TYR A 395 33.49 12.90 -5.90
CA TYR A 395 33.17 13.64 -4.69
C TYR A 395 32.86 15.12 -4.92
N GLU A 396 33.60 15.79 -5.82
CA GLU A 396 33.37 17.21 -6.12
C GLU A 396 32.00 17.44 -6.75
N MET A 397 31.62 16.62 -7.73
CA MET A 397 30.31 16.71 -8.39
C MET A 397 29.18 16.38 -7.42
N SER A 398 29.34 15.30 -6.66
CA SER A 398 28.38 14.91 -5.61
C SER A 398 28.18 16.06 -4.60
N TYR A 399 29.27 16.64 -4.09
CA TYR A 399 29.21 17.75 -3.15
C TYR A 399 28.43 18.94 -3.69
N HIS A 400 28.71 19.36 -4.95
CA HIS A 400 27.99 20.47 -5.55
C HIS A 400 26.49 20.18 -5.68
N ILE A 401 26.11 18.98 -6.10
CA ILE A 401 24.71 18.57 -6.23
C ILE A 401 24.03 18.51 -4.87
N LEU A 402 24.58 17.79 -3.89
CA LEU A 402 23.98 17.63 -2.56
C LEU A 402 23.90 18.95 -1.80
N ARG A 403 24.88 19.83 -1.98
CA ARG A 403 24.87 21.17 -1.36
C ARG A 403 23.72 22.04 -1.88
N LEU A 404 23.34 21.93 -3.15
CA LEU A 404 22.19 22.65 -3.71
C LEU A 404 20.87 22.22 -3.04
N LEU A 405 20.81 20.99 -2.54
CA LEU A 405 19.62 20.43 -1.89
C LEU A 405 19.53 20.78 -0.40
N LYS A 406 20.58 21.28 0.23
CA LYS A 406 20.66 21.51 1.69
C LYS A 406 19.56 22.45 2.23
N GLU A 407 19.04 23.33 1.42
CA GLU A 407 18.00 24.30 1.80
C GLU A 407 16.63 23.93 1.19
N ASN A 408 16.52 22.79 0.54
CA ASN A 408 15.30 22.38 -0.13
C ASN A 408 14.47 21.41 0.75
N PRO A 409 13.24 21.79 1.18
CA PRO A 409 12.42 20.96 2.06
C PRO A 409 11.87 19.67 1.39
N ALA A 410 12.08 19.48 0.09
CA ALA A 410 11.65 18.27 -0.62
C ALA A 410 12.52 17.04 -0.34
N ILE A 411 13.71 17.24 0.26
CA ILE A 411 14.62 16.15 0.65
C ILE A 411 14.75 16.15 2.17
N GLU A 412 14.47 15.00 2.77
CA GLU A 412 14.61 14.84 4.21
C GLU A 412 16.05 15.01 4.67
N ASP A 413 16.26 15.85 5.66
CA ASP A 413 17.59 16.12 6.24
C ASP A 413 18.27 14.83 6.73
N GLU A 414 17.51 13.86 7.22
CA GLU A 414 18.00 12.55 7.66
C GLU A 414 18.70 11.76 6.56
N LEU A 415 18.27 11.92 5.32
CA LEU A 415 18.90 11.31 4.15
C LEU A 415 20.07 12.14 3.61
N LEU A 416 19.90 13.44 3.53
CA LEU A 416 20.85 14.33 2.87
C LEU A 416 22.15 14.52 3.65
N TYR A 417 22.05 14.82 4.96
CA TYR A 417 23.21 15.22 5.78
C TYR A 417 24.30 14.16 5.87
N PRO A 418 24.02 12.86 6.01
CA PRO A 418 25.07 11.84 6.05
C PRO A 418 25.92 11.79 4.77
N TYR A 419 25.29 11.87 3.59
CA TYR A 419 26.02 11.86 2.30
C TYR A 419 26.82 13.15 2.06
N LEU A 420 26.22 14.30 2.37
CA LEU A 420 26.91 15.59 2.28
C LEU A 420 28.12 15.63 3.23
N CYS A 421 27.97 15.09 4.44
CA CYS A 421 29.02 15.00 5.43
C CYS A 421 30.22 14.19 4.92
N LEU A 422 30.00 13.07 4.24
CA LEU A 422 31.09 12.28 3.65
C LEU A 422 31.81 13.06 2.53
N CYS A 423 31.08 13.75 1.67
CA CYS A 423 31.70 14.62 0.65
C CYS A 423 32.59 15.70 1.30
N GLU A 424 32.07 16.41 2.30
CA GLU A 424 32.81 17.47 3.01
C GLU A 424 34.05 16.93 3.73
N TRP A 425 33.97 15.71 4.29
CA TRP A 425 35.12 15.03 4.89
C TRP A 425 36.22 14.76 3.87
N VAL A 426 35.86 14.15 2.73
CA VAL A 426 36.84 13.78 1.68
C VAL A 426 37.49 15.02 1.06
N LEU A 427 36.66 16.06 0.80
CA LEU A 427 37.11 17.32 0.20
C LEU A 427 37.78 18.29 1.18
N ARG A 428 37.81 17.95 2.47
CA ARG A 428 38.33 18.78 3.58
C ARG A 428 37.65 20.15 3.70
N GLU A 429 36.36 20.18 3.47
CA GLU A 429 35.58 21.41 3.58
C GLU A 429 35.52 21.91 5.03
N SER A 430 35.53 23.24 5.20
CA SER A 430 35.49 23.88 6.51
C SER A 430 34.14 23.68 7.25
N SER A 431 33.07 23.37 6.51
CA SER A 431 31.72 23.10 7.04
C SER A 431 31.56 21.70 7.65
N PHE A 432 32.50 20.78 7.40
CA PHE A 432 32.41 19.38 7.82
C PHE A 432 32.00 19.20 9.29
N LYS A 433 32.66 19.91 10.22
CA LYS A 433 32.38 19.78 11.66
C LYS A 433 30.93 20.15 12.00
N SER A 434 30.37 21.19 11.38
CA SER A 434 28.99 21.61 11.59
C SER A 434 28.00 20.64 10.94
N THR A 435 28.31 20.15 9.74
CA THR A 435 27.47 19.18 9.03
C THR A 435 27.45 17.83 9.76
N LEU A 436 28.61 17.38 10.29
CA LEU A 436 28.71 16.17 11.10
C LEU A 436 27.87 16.27 12.40
N ALA A 437 27.92 17.43 13.07
CA ALA A 437 27.10 17.67 14.25
C ALA A 437 25.59 17.54 13.97
N THR A 438 25.16 18.12 12.85
CA THR A 438 23.76 18.01 12.40
C THR A 438 23.41 16.56 12.02
N SER A 439 24.25 15.90 11.22
CA SER A 439 24.05 14.53 10.79
C SER A 439 23.94 13.54 11.96
N LEU A 440 24.82 13.66 12.96
CA LEU A 440 24.76 12.84 14.19
C LEU A 440 23.53 13.14 15.06
N SER A 441 23.02 14.37 15.02
CA SER A 441 21.81 14.75 15.75
C SER A 441 20.53 14.20 15.13
N ILE A 442 20.47 14.17 13.80
CA ILE A 442 19.25 13.83 13.04
C ILE A 442 19.26 12.32 12.70
N SER A 443 20.35 11.81 12.16
CA SER A 443 20.47 10.44 11.66
C SER A 443 21.80 9.79 12.06
N PRO A 444 22.00 9.49 13.35
CA PRO A 444 23.27 8.95 13.83
C PRO A 444 23.61 7.60 13.20
N ARG A 445 22.65 6.69 13.11
CA ARG A 445 22.85 5.35 12.52
C ARG A 445 23.35 5.44 11.08
N LYS A 446 22.67 6.21 10.24
CA LYS A 446 23.06 6.39 8.85
C LYS A 446 24.42 7.08 8.69
N THR A 447 24.73 8.01 9.57
CA THR A 447 26.03 8.67 9.61
C THR A 447 27.16 7.66 9.85
N TYR A 448 27.01 6.76 10.83
CA TYR A 448 28.01 5.71 11.08
C TYR A 448 28.11 4.73 9.89
N GLU A 449 27.01 4.34 9.30
CA GLU A 449 26.96 3.44 8.14
C GLU A 449 27.76 4.02 6.95
N ILE A 450 27.55 5.29 6.61
CA ILE A 450 28.20 5.94 5.46
C ILE A 450 29.72 6.06 5.66
N PHE A 451 30.16 6.27 6.91
CA PHE A 451 31.59 6.26 7.22
C PHE A 451 32.16 4.86 7.44
N ASN A 452 31.35 3.82 7.28
CA ASN A 452 31.70 2.42 7.54
C ASN A 452 32.29 2.22 8.96
N LEU A 453 31.65 2.85 9.96
CA LEU A 453 32.04 2.81 11.36
C LEU A 453 31.02 2.07 12.20
N PRO A 454 31.43 1.29 13.22
CA PRO A 454 30.50 0.77 14.21
C PRO A 454 29.90 1.94 15.00
N ALA A 455 28.58 1.92 15.17
CA ALA A 455 27.87 2.94 15.92
C ALA A 455 28.30 2.97 17.38
N THR A 456 28.58 4.17 17.92
CA THR A 456 28.95 4.39 19.30
C THR A 456 27.94 5.31 19.96
N GLN A 457 27.17 4.81 20.90
CA GLN A 457 26.11 5.57 21.56
C GLN A 457 26.72 6.74 22.39
N GLY A 458 26.29 7.97 22.10
CA GLY A 458 26.74 9.16 22.81
C GLY A 458 28.16 9.66 22.46
N GLU A 459 28.71 9.21 21.31
CA GLU A 459 30.00 9.71 20.82
C GLU A 459 29.91 11.21 20.48
N SER A 460 30.89 12.01 20.97
CA SER A 460 30.93 13.43 20.60
C SER A 460 31.48 13.63 19.20
N VAL A 461 31.10 14.75 18.55
CA VAL A 461 31.60 15.14 17.21
C VAL A 461 33.14 15.12 17.16
N ASP A 462 33.80 15.66 18.18
CA ASP A 462 35.28 15.72 18.24
C ASP A 462 35.89 14.31 18.38
N ALA A 463 35.27 13.41 19.13
CA ALA A 463 35.73 12.02 19.26
C ALA A 463 35.59 11.27 17.92
N MET A 464 34.48 11.47 17.20
CA MET A 464 34.30 10.87 15.88
C MET A 464 35.33 11.41 14.86
N ILE A 465 35.64 12.71 14.91
CA ILE A 465 36.68 13.31 14.04
C ILE A 465 38.06 12.72 14.36
N GLU A 466 38.44 12.55 15.63
CA GLU A 466 39.70 11.91 16.01
C GLU A 466 39.79 10.48 15.48
N ARG A 467 38.68 9.74 15.57
CA ARG A 467 38.58 8.36 15.10
C ARG A 467 38.73 8.28 13.56
N LEU A 468 38.06 9.17 12.82
CA LEU A 468 38.19 9.28 11.36
C LEU A 468 39.63 9.64 10.95
N ASN A 469 40.28 10.58 11.65
CA ASN A 469 41.66 10.96 11.41
C ASN A 469 42.63 9.78 11.64
N THR A 470 42.39 8.99 12.68
CA THR A 470 43.22 7.82 13.00
C THR A 470 43.13 6.74 11.92
N ILE A 471 41.94 6.50 11.40
CA ILE A 471 41.72 5.55 10.29
C ILE A 471 42.41 6.02 9.02
N ASN A 472 42.29 7.30 8.68
CA ASN A 472 42.93 7.88 7.49
C ASN A 472 44.48 7.80 7.55
N GLN A 473 45.05 7.98 8.74
CA GLN A 473 46.52 7.85 8.94
C GLN A 473 46.96 6.39 8.81
N SER A 474 46.17 5.42 9.29
CA SER A 474 46.50 4.00 9.14
C SER A 474 46.39 3.49 7.71
N GLN A 475 45.49 4.03 6.90
CA GLN A 475 45.36 3.69 5.48
C GLN A 475 46.39 4.35 4.61
N SER A 476 46.96 5.51 5.02
CA SER A 476 48.02 6.21 4.28
C SER A 476 49.43 5.65 4.59
N ALA A 477 49.56 4.73 5.53
CA ALA A 477 50.82 4.12 5.95
C ALA A 477 51.05 2.70 5.37
N VAL A 478 50.13 2.22 4.56
CA VAL A 478 50.20 0.97 3.77
C VAL A 478 50.30 1.31 2.30
#